data_dce44e663c605882768de4156aea8983
#
_entry.id   dce44e663c605882768de4156aea8983
#
_cell.length_a   1.000
_cell.length_b   1.000
_cell.length_c   1.000
_cell.angle_alpha   90.00
_cell.angle_beta   90.00
_cell.angle_gamma   90.00
#
_symmetry.space_group_name_H-M   'P 1'
#
loop_
_entity.id
_entity.type
_entity.pdbx_description
1 polymer ?
#
loop_
_entity_poly.entity_id
_entity_poly.type
_entity_poly.pdbx_seq_one_letter_code
_entity_poly.pdbx_strand_id
1 'polypeptide(L)'
;MTSNFLKTLAAVVLITIISFLVFFEGNNNTPESIEKTIILDGGTYDTEVNVIITTDPDVAFEFVAEHVDNPITPRDFEASGVTFTDEEGRVAVWISDSNDKGVVNHELLHATFSIMMWAGIPLNESTEESYAYQLQYLTNQFYNKLK
;
A
#
# COMPACT_ATOMS: atom_id res chain seq x y z
N MET A 1 -39.12 26.34 -44.06
CA MET A 1 -37.95 25.44 -44.18
C MET A 1 -37.07 25.32 -42.93
N THR A 2 -37.29 26.09 -41.89
CA THR A 2 -36.41 26.18 -40.70
C THR A 2 -36.72 25.16 -39.57
N SER A 3 -37.96 24.62 -39.49
CA SER A 3 -38.36 23.74 -38.39
C SER A 3 -37.75 22.31 -38.47
N ASN A 4 -37.56 21.76 -39.65
CA ASN A 4 -37.01 20.40 -39.79
C ASN A 4 -35.50 20.36 -39.60
N PHE A 5 -34.78 21.41 -39.99
CA PHE A 5 -33.33 21.54 -39.77
C PHE A 5 -32.98 21.58 -38.27
N LEU A 6 -33.76 22.36 -37.49
CA LEU A 6 -33.53 22.43 -36.04
C LEU A 6 -33.78 21.11 -35.32
N LYS A 7 -34.81 20.35 -35.74
CA LYS A 7 -35.11 19.02 -35.19
C LYS A 7 -34.02 18.00 -35.50
N THR A 8 -33.49 18.03 -36.72
CA THR A 8 -32.38 17.14 -37.12
C THR A 8 -31.09 17.47 -36.37
N LEU A 9 -30.78 18.76 -36.21
CA LEU A 9 -29.61 19.20 -35.45
C LEU A 9 -29.70 18.79 -33.99
N ALA A 10 -30.87 18.95 -33.33
CA ALA A 10 -31.08 18.54 -31.94
C ALA A 10 -30.93 17.01 -31.75
N ALA A 11 -31.42 16.21 -32.70
CA ALA A 11 -31.30 14.76 -32.67
C ALA A 11 -29.84 14.30 -32.81
N VAL A 12 -29.05 14.93 -33.70
CA VAL A 12 -27.62 14.61 -33.86
C VAL A 12 -26.81 14.96 -32.61
N VAL A 13 -27.05 16.13 -32.01
CA VAL A 13 -26.39 16.54 -30.79
C VAL A 13 -26.74 15.60 -29.63
N LEU A 14 -28.01 15.20 -29.51
CA LEU A 14 -28.44 14.27 -28.44
C LEU A 14 -27.79 12.88 -28.60
N ILE A 15 -27.72 12.34 -29.82
CA ILE A 15 -27.06 11.06 -30.11
C ILE A 15 -25.56 11.14 -29.78
N THR A 16 -24.91 12.25 -30.11
CA THR A 16 -23.47 12.45 -29.80
C THR A 16 -23.22 12.51 -28.29
N ILE A 17 -24.07 13.20 -27.54
CA ILE A 17 -23.98 13.28 -26.07
C ILE A 17 -24.22 11.91 -25.43
N ILE A 18 -25.24 11.16 -25.89
CA ILE A 18 -25.51 9.82 -25.36
C ILE A 18 -24.37 8.85 -25.69
N SER A 19 -23.83 8.90 -26.91
CA SER A 19 -22.65 8.09 -27.27
C SER A 19 -21.42 8.44 -26.45
N PHE A 20 -21.21 9.70 -26.13
CA PHE A 20 -20.11 10.15 -25.27
C PHE A 20 -20.30 9.69 -23.83
N LEU A 21 -21.52 9.76 -23.28
CA LEU A 21 -21.83 9.25 -21.94
C LEU A 21 -21.70 7.73 -21.85
N VAL A 22 -22.16 6.99 -22.84
CA VAL A 22 -22.02 5.51 -22.89
C VAL A 22 -20.55 5.09 -23.05
N PHE A 23 -19.72 5.90 -23.73
CA PHE A 23 -18.28 5.62 -23.85
C PHE A 23 -17.53 5.93 -22.54
N PHE A 24 -18.04 6.84 -21.68
CA PHE A 24 -17.45 7.13 -20.38
C PHE A 24 -17.93 6.18 -19.27
N GLU A 25 -19.09 5.50 -19.43
CA GLU A 25 -19.52 4.42 -18.53
C GLU A 25 -18.89 3.06 -18.87
N GLY A 26 -18.07 3.01 -19.95
CA GLY A 26 -17.40 1.81 -20.41
C GLY A 26 -16.09 1.54 -19.66
N ASN A 27 -16.12 0.56 -18.80
CA ASN A 27 -14.95 -0.12 -18.24
C ASN A 27 -14.26 0.53 -17.03
N ASN A 28 -14.99 0.81 -15.97
CA ASN A 28 -14.42 0.79 -14.61
C ASN A 28 -14.21 -0.68 -14.15
N ASN A 29 -13.57 -1.49 -14.95
CA ASN A 29 -12.85 -2.66 -14.50
C ASN A 29 -11.43 -2.19 -14.08
N THR A 30 -11.35 -1.24 -13.14
CA THR A 30 -10.21 -1.21 -12.24
C THR A 30 -10.23 -2.57 -11.53
N PRO A 31 -9.17 -3.38 -11.59
CA PRO A 31 -9.11 -4.56 -10.75
C PRO A 31 -9.42 -4.07 -9.33
N GLU A 32 -10.40 -4.71 -8.69
CA GLU A 32 -10.79 -4.43 -7.32
C GLU A 32 -9.49 -4.44 -6.52
N SER A 33 -9.03 -3.26 -6.04
CA SER A 33 -7.79 -3.18 -5.30
C SER A 33 -8.01 -4.02 -4.05
N ILE A 34 -7.31 -5.16 -3.98
CA ILE A 34 -7.42 -6.04 -2.80
C ILE A 34 -6.75 -5.29 -1.67
N GLU A 35 -7.58 -4.63 -0.87
CA GLU A 35 -7.11 -3.98 0.35
C GLU A 35 -7.14 -4.99 1.48
N LYS A 36 -6.00 -5.27 2.05
CA LYS A 36 -5.89 -6.06 3.26
C LYS A 36 -4.95 -5.38 4.24
N THR A 37 -5.46 -5.06 5.42
CA THR A 37 -4.66 -4.56 6.52
C THR A 37 -4.27 -5.71 7.45
N ILE A 38 -3.01 -5.74 7.86
CA ILE A 38 -2.45 -6.72 8.80
C ILE A 38 -1.65 -5.96 9.85
N ILE A 39 -1.87 -6.25 11.12
CA ILE A 39 -1.02 -5.78 12.21
C ILE A 39 -0.11 -6.93 12.63
N LEU A 40 1.20 -6.74 12.57
CA LEU A 40 2.19 -7.68 13.06
C LEU A 40 2.68 -7.22 14.43
N ASP A 41 2.78 -8.14 15.35
CA ASP A 41 3.33 -7.92 16.69
C ASP A 41 4.86 -7.91 16.61
N GLY A 42 5.50 -6.91 17.16
CA GLY A 42 6.97 -6.82 17.27
C GLY A 42 7.60 -7.77 18.29
N GLY A 43 6.79 -8.59 18.96
CA GLY A 43 7.23 -9.58 19.93
C GLY A 43 7.69 -8.94 21.23
N THR A 44 8.94 -9.19 21.62
CA THR A 44 9.49 -8.67 22.89
C THR A 44 9.79 -7.17 22.89
N TYR A 45 9.63 -6.50 21.75
CA TYR A 45 10.02 -5.09 21.58
C TYR A 45 8.86 -4.10 21.76
N ASP A 46 7.68 -4.58 22.16
CA ASP A 46 6.48 -3.77 22.48
C ASP A 46 6.16 -2.74 21.39
N THR A 47 6.20 -3.18 20.14
CA THR A 47 5.86 -2.36 18.97
C THR A 47 4.98 -3.15 18.00
N GLU A 48 4.29 -2.43 17.12
CA GLU A 48 3.45 -3.01 16.08
C GLU A 48 3.93 -2.56 14.71
N VAL A 49 3.80 -3.46 13.72
CA VAL A 49 4.01 -3.14 12.32
C VAL A 49 2.67 -3.15 11.62
N ASN A 50 2.21 -2.00 11.19
CA ASN A 50 0.98 -1.81 10.45
C ASN A 50 1.23 -2.04 8.96
N VAL A 51 0.64 -3.07 8.37
CA VAL A 51 0.86 -3.45 6.98
C VAL A 51 -0.41 -3.26 6.17
N ILE A 52 -0.31 -2.57 5.03
CA ILE A 52 -1.35 -2.56 4.01
C ILE A 52 -0.87 -3.27 2.74
N ILE A 53 -1.76 -4.09 2.17
CA ILE A 53 -1.56 -4.77 0.90
C ILE A 53 -2.58 -4.20 -0.07
N THR A 54 -2.14 -3.40 -1.03
CA THR A 54 -3.00 -2.77 -2.04
C THR A 54 -2.18 -2.44 -3.28
N THR A 55 -2.79 -2.57 -4.46
CA THR A 55 -2.20 -2.12 -5.73
C THR A 55 -2.41 -0.62 -5.97
N ASP A 56 -3.19 0.06 -5.12
CA ASP A 56 -3.49 1.48 -5.22
C ASP A 56 -2.51 2.30 -4.36
N PRO A 57 -1.60 3.07 -4.98
CA PRO A 57 -0.61 3.87 -4.26
C PRO A 57 -1.23 5.02 -3.46
N ASP A 58 -2.39 5.56 -3.87
CA ASP A 58 -3.06 6.63 -3.14
C ASP A 58 -3.65 6.10 -1.83
N VAL A 59 -4.26 4.91 -1.86
CA VAL A 59 -4.74 4.20 -0.66
C VAL A 59 -3.57 3.84 0.27
N ALA A 60 -2.45 3.39 -0.29
CA ALA A 60 -1.24 3.10 0.48
C ALA A 60 -0.68 4.37 1.16
N PHE A 61 -0.65 5.49 0.44
CA PHE A 61 -0.20 6.78 0.96
C PHE A 61 -1.07 7.23 2.15
N GLU A 62 -2.40 7.21 2.00
CA GLU A 62 -3.33 7.59 3.07
C GLU A 62 -3.14 6.70 4.31
N PHE A 63 -3.05 5.38 4.12
CA PHE A 63 -2.82 4.45 5.21
C PHE A 63 -1.51 4.74 5.96
N VAL A 64 -0.40 4.93 5.27
CA VAL A 64 0.90 5.20 5.90
C VAL A 64 0.85 6.52 6.66
N ALA A 65 0.23 7.58 6.08
CA ALA A 65 0.09 8.88 6.71
C ALA A 65 -0.72 8.85 8.02
N GLU A 66 -1.63 7.87 8.17
CA GLU A 66 -2.39 7.67 9.41
C GLU A 66 -1.59 6.95 10.50
N HIS A 67 -0.57 6.18 10.13
CA HIS A 67 0.11 5.28 11.06
C HIS A 67 1.49 5.76 11.50
N VAL A 68 2.11 6.66 10.75
CA VAL A 68 3.43 7.22 11.10
C VAL A 68 3.43 8.75 10.94
N ASP A 69 4.06 9.43 11.89
CA ASP A 69 4.25 10.88 11.86
C ASP A 69 5.58 11.22 11.18
N ASN A 70 5.64 10.99 9.86
CA ASN A 70 6.83 11.21 9.05
C ASN A 70 6.45 11.96 7.77
N PRO A 71 7.26 12.91 7.27
CA PRO A 71 7.01 13.53 5.98
C PRO A 71 7.14 12.50 4.85
N ILE A 72 6.00 12.07 4.32
CA ILE A 72 5.88 11.17 3.19
C ILE A 72 5.39 11.93 1.96
N THR A 73 5.74 11.46 0.79
CA THR A 73 5.30 12.03 -0.49
C THR A 73 4.73 10.96 -1.41
N PRO A 74 3.82 11.29 -2.35
CA PRO A 74 3.32 10.32 -3.32
C PRO A 74 4.43 9.62 -4.12
N ARG A 75 5.59 10.25 -4.28
CA ARG A 75 6.74 9.69 -5.00
C ARG A 75 7.33 8.47 -4.28
N ASP A 76 7.21 8.39 -2.97
CA ASP A 76 7.70 7.26 -2.17
C ASP A 76 6.94 5.97 -2.51
N PHE A 77 5.76 6.09 -3.15
CA PHE A 77 4.90 4.99 -3.59
C PHE A 77 5.04 4.62 -5.09
N GLU A 78 6.10 5.07 -5.76
CA GLU A 78 6.46 4.62 -7.12
C GLU A 78 7.11 3.22 -7.14
N ALA A 79 7.49 2.68 -5.98
CA ALA A 79 8.05 1.33 -5.81
C ALA A 79 6.94 0.26 -5.69
N SER A 80 7.32 -1.00 -5.52
CA SER A 80 6.38 -2.12 -5.28
C SER A 80 6.12 -2.37 -3.79
N GLY A 81 6.81 -1.65 -2.91
CA GLY A 81 6.65 -1.67 -1.47
C GLY A 81 7.48 -0.56 -0.84
N VAL A 82 7.14 -0.20 0.38
CA VAL A 82 7.89 0.77 1.19
C VAL A 82 7.61 0.57 2.68
N THR A 83 8.63 0.82 3.48
CA THR A 83 8.56 0.79 4.95
C THR A 83 8.91 2.16 5.50
N PHE A 84 8.06 2.70 6.34
CA PHE A 84 8.28 3.95 7.08
C PHE A 84 8.36 3.69 8.58
N THR A 85 9.19 4.49 9.25
CA THR A 85 9.31 4.49 10.71
C THR A 85 9.40 5.93 11.17
N ASP A 86 8.67 6.29 12.21
CA ASP A 86 8.76 7.62 12.81
C ASP A 86 9.65 7.66 14.07
N GLU A 87 9.71 8.86 14.66
CA GLU A 87 10.53 9.10 15.85
C GLU A 87 9.99 8.40 17.11
N GLU A 88 8.71 8.02 17.14
CA GLU A 88 8.10 7.23 18.20
C GLU A 88 8.28 5.71 18.02
N GLY A 89 8.91 5.28 16.91
CA GLY A 89 9.15 3.86 16.62
C GLY A 89 7.94 3.14 16.02
N ARG A 90 6.89 3.87 15.59
CA ARG A 90 5.78 3.27 14.85
C ARG A 90 6.24 2.88 13.47
N VAL A 91 5.81 1.72 13.00
CA VAL A 91 6.21 1.18 11.70
C VAL A 91 4.98 0.95 10.83
N ALA A 92 5.00 1.51 9.62
CA ALA A 92 4.00 1.25 8.59
C ALA A 92 4.66 0.69 7.34
N VAL A 93 4.04 -0.32 6.74
CA VAL A 93 4.54 -1.04 5.56
C VAL A 93 3.46 -1.06 4.50
N TRP A 94 3.81 -0.70 3.29
CA TRP A 94 3.01 -0.97 2.10
C TRP A 94 3.64 -2.06 1.25
N ILE A 95 2.80 -2.96 0.72
CA ILE A 95 3.17 -4.04 -0.19
C ILE A 95 2.13 -4.07 -1.32
N SER A 96 2.59 -3.91 -2.57
CA SER A 96 1.68 -3.89 -3.73
C SER A 96 1.17 -5.28 -4.12
N ASP A 97 1.97 -6.34 -3.91
CA ASP A 97 1.60 -7.73 -4.18
C ASP A 97 2.17 -8.67 -3.11
N SER A 98 1.29 -9.25 -2.32
CA SER A 98 1.66 -10.20 -1.27
C SER A 98 2.19 -11.55 -1.80
N ASN A 99 2.04 -11.85 -3.08
CA ASN A 99 2.61 -13.03 -3.72
C ASN A 99 4.07 -12.80 -4.14
N ASP A 100 4.50 -11.54 -4.28
CA ASP A 100 5.91 -11.22 -4.51
C ASP A 100 6.70 -11.34 -3.20
N LYS A 101 7.21 -12.56 -2.96
CA LYS A 101 7.99 -12.84 -1.75
C LYS A 101 9.27 -12.01 -1.65
N GLY A 102 9.80 -11.52 -2.77
CA GLY A 102 10.96 -10.65 -2.80
C GLY A 102 10.63 -9.31 -2.15
N VAL A 103 9.55 -8.66 -2.60
CA VAL A 103 9.06 -7.40 -2.02
C VAL A 103 8.67 -7.60 -0.57
N VAL A 104 7.87 -8.62 -0.25
CA VAL A 104 7.46 -8.90 1.14
C VAL A 104 8.66 -9.01 2.08
N ASN A 105 9.65 -9.83 1.73
CA ASN A 105 10.81 -10.03 2.58
C ASN A 105 11.70 -8.77 2.66
N HIS A 106 11.78 -7.98 1.59
CA HIS A 106 12.50 -6.71 1.58
C HIS A 106 11.89 -5.73 2.58
N GLU A 107 10.58 -5.52 2.53
CA GLU A 107 9.90 -4.60 3.43
C GLU A 107 9.90 -5.10 4.89
N LEU A 108 9.70 -6.39 5.12
CA LEU A 108 9.80 -6.95 6.47
C LEU A 108 11.22 -6.89 7.03
N LEU A 109 12.25 -6.88 6.19
CA LEU A 109 13.62 -6.63 6.62
C LEU A 109 13.79 -5.18 7.09
N HIS A 110 13.26 -4.19 6.36
CA HIS A 110 13.26 -2.80 6.80
C HIS A 110 12.49 -2.62 8.12
N ALA A 111 11.32 -3.24 8.27
CA ALA A 111 10.56 -3.24 9.51
C ALA A 111 11.37 -3.85 10.67
N THR A 112 12.09 -4.97 10.40
CA THR A 112 13.00 -5.58 11.40
C THR A 112 14.08 -4.61 11.85
N PHE A 113 14.75 -3.94 10.90
CA PHE A 113 15.76 -2.92 11.21
C PHE A 113 15.18 -1.81 12.07
N SER A 114 14.00 -1.32 11.73
CA SER A 114 13.32 -0.25 12.49
C SER A 114 13.06 -0.65 13.94
N ILE A 115 12.49 -1.83 14.16
CA ILE A 115 12.20 -2.36 15.50
C ILE A 115 13.49 -2.50 16.33
N MET A 116 14.50 -3.13 15.74
CA MET A 116 15.76 -3.41 16.45
C MET A 116 16.53 -2.13 16.78
N MET A 117 16.57 -1.18 15.85
CA MET A 117 17.21 0.12 16.07
C MET A 117 16.45 0.94 17.11
N TRP A 118 15.11 0.94 17.09
CA TRP A 118 14.28 1.57 18.11
C TRP A 118 14.53 0.97 19.49
N ALA A 119 14.70 -0.36 19.58
CA ALA A 119 15.06 -1.06 20.81
C ALA A 119 16.50 -0.82 21.27
N GLY A 120 17.26 0.01 20.54
CA GLY A 120 18.66 0.30 20.86
C GLY A 120 19.63 -0.85 20.60
N ILE A 121 19.28 -1.76 19.69
CA ILE A 121 20.09 -2.94 19.33
C ILE A 121 20.72 -2.70 17.95
N PRO A 122 21.95 -2.19 17.84
CA PRO A 122 22.61 -1.99 16.55
C PRO A 122 23.01 -3.32 15.93
N LEU A 123 22.95 -3.42 14.59
CA LEU A 123 23.42 -4.61 13.88
C LEU A 123 24.94 -4.74 13.96
N ASN A 124 25.41 -5.88 14.47
CA ASN A 124 26.82 -6.28 14.51
C ASN A 124 26.90 -7.82 14.68
N GLU A 125 28.12 -8.38 14.69
CA GLU A 125 28.34 -9.83 14.83
C GLU A 125 27.65 -10.46 16.07
N SER A 126 27.48 -9.71 17.14
CA SER A 126 26.85 -10.24 18.37
C SER A 126 25.31 -10.17 18.35
N THR A 127 24.73 -9.42 17.42
CA THR A 127 23.28 -9.16 17.34
C THR A 127 22.64 -9.64 16.04
N GLU A 128 23.43 -10.09 15.06
CA GLU A 128 22.93 -10.54 13.73
C GLU A 128 21.86 -11.64 13.84
N GLU A 129 22.06 -12.60 14.74
CA GLU A 129 21.09 -13.67 14.97
C GLU A 129 19.75 -13.14 15.51
N SER A 130 19.79 -12.09 16.35
CA SER A 130 18.58 -11.45 16.86
C SER A 130 17.77 -10.80 15.73
N TYR A 131 18.45 -10.17 14.76
CA TYR A 131 17.81 -9.64 13.55
C TYR A 131 17.22 -10.76 12.68
N ALA A 132 17.93 -11.87 12.50
CA ALA A 132 17.44 -13.02 11.73
C ALA A 132 16.18 -13.62 12.38
N TYR A 133 16.16 -13.81 13.70
CA TYR A 133 14.98 -14.30 14.42
C TYR A 133 13.81 -13.31 14.36
N GLN A 134 14.07 -12.00 14.49
CA GLN A 134 13.01 -10.99 14.38
C GLN A 134 12.39 -10.96 12.99
N LEU A 135 13.20 -11.02 11.93
CA LEU A 135 12.72 -11.12 10.54
C LEU A 135 11.88 -12.40 10.33
N GLN A 136 12.39 -13.53 10.81
CA GLN A 136 11.65 -14.80 10.74
C GLN A 136 10.31 -14.72 11.47
N TYR A 137 10.28 -14.09 12.64
CA TYR A 137 9.07 -13.91 13.44
C TYR A 137 8.02 -13.07 12.69
N LEU A 138 8.39 -11.90 12.17
CA LEU A 138 7.51 -11.05 11.37
C LEU A 138 7.02 -11.77 10.10
N THR A 139 7.92 -12.44 9.39
CA THR A 139 7.60 -13.19 8.17
C THR A 139 6.57 -14.29 8.43
N ASN A 140 6.75 -15.06 9.50
CA ASN A 140 5.82 -16.11 9.88
C ASN A 140 4.43 -15.55 10.25
N GLN A 141 4.38 -14.44 10.98
CA GLN A 141 3.12 -13.78 11.31
C GLN A 141 2.42 -13.29 10.04
N PHE A 142 3.16 -12.61 9.14
CA PHE A 142 2.62 -12.08 7.90
C PHE A 142 1.92 -13.18 7.10
N TYR A 143 2.62 -14.27 6.78
CA TYR A 143 2.03 -15.36 5.99
C TYR A 143 0.93 -16.14 6.72
N ASN A 144 0.92 -16.18 8.05
CA ASN A 144 -0.16 -16.78 8.81
C ASN A 144 -1.42 -15.92 8.80
N LYS A 145 -1.29 -14.59 8.88
CA LYS A 145 -2.41 -13.64 8.84
C LYS A 145 -2.91 -13.37 7.41
N LEU A 146 -2.14 -13.73 6.40
CA LEU A 146 -2.53 -13.60 5.00
C LEU A 146 -3.60 -14.63 4.58
N LYS A 147 -3.61 -15.81 5.22
CA LYS A 147 -4.59 -16.90 4.98
C LYS A 147 -5.98 -16.51 5.44
#